data_3591fcefbf1e5273e3b87d2ed666b126
#
_entry.id   3591fcefbf1e5273e3b87d2ed666b126
#
_cell.length_a   1.000
_cell.length_b   1.000
_cell.length_c   1.000
_cell.angle_alpha   90.00
_cell.angle_beta   90.00
_cell.angle_gamma   90.00
#
_symmetry.space_group_name_H-M   'P 1'
#
loop_
_entity.id
_entity.type
_entity.pdbx_description
1 polymer ?
#
loop_
_entity_poly.entity_id
_entity_poly.type
_entity_poly.pdbx_seq_one_letter_code
_entity_poly.pdbx_strand_id
1 'polypeptide(L)'
;AMTSSLVGSEMCIRDRTGRKKLNKYTKYLTIAFAIIEGLGLYFTYDAYLLTPLTYGAGKYLGLILFIVSLMAGTSLLTWLGDKITEYGIGNGISMIVFFGIVAGLPTTINSFVNIAGSGFTGILIFAALIIGLIAVIAGVVFVQKAERRIPVNYAKRVVGRKMYGGQSTHIPIKLAMAGVMPLIFAMSFMSFPGIIISLVTDVNNLTGFWKGVYTLFTASSTSGIGYLIGYAVIYMVLIVGFTFIYTMFIVNPVEIANNLKKNGGFIPGIRAGKNTSEYINSVLMHITAVGALFLSVIAILPIILQAFTSQNISFSGNSILILVSVGLEVLNTIETQMASRNYSGFLG
;
A
#
# COMPACT_ATOMS: atom_id res chain seq x y z
N ALA A 1 -11.16 12.64 -31.97
CA ALA A 1 -9.98 13.43 -31.55
C ALA A 1 -9.50 13.12 -30.13
N MET A 2 -10.36 12.64 -29.22
CA MET A 2 -9.96 12.28 -27.85
C MET A 2 -9.26 10.90 -27.76
N THR A 3 -9.54 9.96 -28.63
CA THR A 3 -8.94 8.62 -28.64
C THR A 3 -7.49 8.59 -29.11
N SER A 4 -7.07 9.53 -29.97
CA SER A 4 -5.68 9.62 -30.46
C SER A 4 -4.70 10.15 -29.40
N SER A 5 -5.19 10.98 -28.46
CA SER A 5 -4.37 11.50 -27.34
C SER A 5 -4.04 10.42 -26.31
N LEU A 6 -4.99 9.53 -26.01
CA LEU A 6 -4.79 8.41 -25.08
C LEU A 6 -3.81 7.36 -25.64
N VAL A 7 -3.94 7.01 -26.92
CA VAL A 7 -3.02 6.08 -27.58
C VAL A 7 -1.60 6.66 -27.67
N GLY A 8 -1.45 7.97 -27.86
CA GLY A 8 -0.15 8.65 -27.83
C GLY A 8 0.51 8.64 -26.46
N SER A 9 -0.27 8.76 -25.37
CA SER A 9 0.27 8.72 -24.00
C SER A 9 0.72 7.31 -23.59
N GLU A 10 -0.01 6.26 -23.95
CA GLU A 10 0.39 4.87 -23.69
C GLU A 10 1.67 4.48 -24.44
N MET A 11 1.86 4.98 -25.68
CA MET A 11 3.06 4.72 -26.45
C MET A 11 4.30 5.42 -25.87
N CYS A 12 4.13 6.62 -25.29
CA CYS A 12 5.20 7.35 -24.60
C CYS A 12 5.64 6.71 -23.28
N ILE A 13 4.75 6.02 -22.56
CA ILE A 13 5.08 5.32 -21.30
C ILE A 13 5.90 4.06 -21.57
N ARG A 14 5.75 3.46 -22.76
CA ARG A 14 6.44 2.23 -23.17
C ARG A 14 7.91 2.47 -23.55
N ASP A 15 8.27 3.68 -23.94
CA ASP A 15 9.64 4.05 -24.31
C ASP A 15 10.49 4.36 -23.05
N ARG A 16 11.78 4.04 -23.12
CA ARG A 16 12.78 4.31 -22.07
C ARG A 16 12.82 5.80 -21.69
N THR A 17 12.54 6.68 -22.63
CA THR A 17 12.40 8.13 -22.47
C THR A 17 11.12 8.52 -21.73
N GLY A 18 10.00 7.83 -21.98
CA GLY A 18 8.73 8.06 -21.29
C GLY A 18 8.79 7.68 -19.81
N ARG A 19 9.42 6.55 -19.48
CA ARG A 19 9.64 6.14 -18.06
C ARG A 19 10.52 7.14 -17.30
N LYS A 20 11.58 7.68 -17.93
CA LYS A 20 12.40 8.72 -17.31
C LYS A 20 11.62 10.01 -17.04
N LYS A 21 10.76 10.42 -17.99
CA LYS A 21 9.88 11.59 -17.79
C LYS A 21 8.87 11.35 -16.68
N LEU A 22 8.22 10.17 -16.65
CA LEU A 22 7.29 9.80 -15.59
C LEU A 22 7.95 9.88 -14.22
N ASN A 23 9.12 9.26 -14.05
CA ASN A 23 9.87 9.32 -12.78
C ASN A 23 10.23 10.75 -12.36
N LYS A 24 10.52 11.62 -13.34
CA LYS A 24 10.79 13.04 -13.07
C LYS A 24 9.53 13.77 -12.56
N TYR A 25 8.38 13.55 -13.21
CA TYR A 25 7.11 14.15 -12.77
C TYR A 25 6.67 13.61 -11.41
N THR A 26 6.85 12.31 -11.14
CA THR A 26 6.55 11.72 -9.83
C THR A 26 7.37 12.39 -8.72
N LYS A 27 8.67 12.66 -8.95
CA LYS A 27 9.52 13.36 -7.98
C LYS A 27 9.05 14.79 -7.70
N TYR A 28 8.66 15.53 -8.72
CA TYR A 28 8.10 16.87 -8.52
C TYR A 28 6.77 16.84 -7.76
N LEU A 29 5.92 15.86 -8.07
CA LEU A 29 4.65 15.66 -7.39
C LEU A 29 4.88 15.31 -5.90
N THR A 30 5.84 14.44 -5.60
CA THR A 30 6.22 14.09 -4.23
C THR A 30 6.65 15.32 -3.43
N ILE A 31 7.44 16.22 -4.02
CA ILE A 31 7.87 17.46 -3.37
C ILE A 31 6.66 18.39 -3.14
N ALA A 32 5.75 18.50 -4.11
CA ALA A 32 4.55 19.31 -3.96
C ALA A 32 3.65 18.81 -2.82
N PHE A 33 3.44 17.48 -2.75
CA PHE A 33 2.70 16.87 -1.64
C PHE A 33 3.39 17.04 -0.30
N ALA A 34 4.73 16.93 -0.23
CA ALA A 34 5.48 17.16 0.99
C ALA A 34 5.32 18.59 1.53
N ILE A 35 5.19 19.59 0.65
CA ILE A 35 4.91 20.96 1.05
C ILE A 35 3.52 21.08 1.65
N ILE A 36 2.50 20.52 0.99
CA ILE A 36 1.10 20.58 1.46
C ILE A 36 0.96 19.88 2.81
N GLU A 37 1.52 18.68 2.94
CA GLU A 37 1.49 17.90 4.18
C GLU A 37 2.30 18.60 5.28
N GLY A 38 3.46 19.18 4.95
CA GLY A 38 4.28 19.95 5.87
C GLY A 38 3.58 21.19 6.42
N LEU A 39 2.82 21.90 5.58
CA LEU A 39 1.97 23.00 6.03
C LEU A 39 0.91 22.51 7.01
N GLY A 40 0.21 21.43 6.68
CA GLY A 40 -0.80 20.86 7.56
C GLY A 40 -0.27 20.41 8.91
N LEU A 41 0.88 19.73 8.92
CA LEU A 41 1.55 19.30 10.14
C LEU A 41 2.00 20.49 10.99
N TYR A 42 2.56 21.53 10.37
CA TYR A 42 2.98 22.75 11.09
C TYR A 42 1.81 23.35 11.86
N PHE A 43 0.65 23.55 11.23
CA PHE A 43 -0.52 24.13 11.90
C PHE A 43 -1.15 23.18 12.94
N THR A 44 -1.07 21.86 12.72
CA THR A 44 -1.59 20.88 13.68
C THR A 44 -0.73 20.81 14.95
N TYR A 45 0.59 20.97 14.83
CA TYR A 45 1.54 20.84 15.92
C TYR A 45 2.10 22.20 16.40
N ASP A 46 1.50 23.32 16.03
CA ASP A 46 1.97 24.69 16.40
C ASP A 46 2.17 24.84 17.93
N ALA A 47 1.33 24.17 18.73
CA ALA A 47 1.44 24.17 20.20
C ALA A 47 2.68 23.43 20.76
N TYR A 48 3.30 22.57 19.97
CA TYR A 48 4.47 21.74 20.36
C TYR A 48 5.78 22.29 19.79
N LEU A 49 5.70 23.25 18.88
CA LEU A 49 6.89 23.89 18.29
C LEU A 49 7.53 24.85 19.31
N LEU A 50 8.85 24.72 19.45
CA LEU A 50 9.67 25.46 20.40
C LEU A 50 9.37 26.98 20.36
N THR A 51 8.99 27.49 21.49
CA THR A 51 8.42 28.82 21.77
C THR A 51 9.19 30.07 21.30
N PRO A 52 10.53 30.12 21.08
CA PRO A 52 11.17 31.39 20.67
C PRO A 52 10.93 31.80 19.21
N LEU A 53 10.46 30.88 18.35
CA LEU A 53 10.19 31.14 16.93
C LEU A 53 8.70 31.44 16.63
N THR A 54 7.83 31.40 17.65
CA THR A 54 6.37 31.45 17.49
C THR A 54 5.79 32.86 17.40
N TYR A 55 6.55 33.91 17.73
CA TYR A 55 6.06 35.29 17.76
C TYR A 55 6.73 36.21 16.72
N GLY A 56 5.93 36.97 15.99
CA GLY A 56 6.38 37.98 15.03
C GLY A 56 7.03 37.40 13.76
N ALA A 57 8.10 38.00 13.30
CA ALA A 57 8.88 37.57 12.12
C ALA A 57 9.43 36.13 12.27
N GLY A 58 9.63 35.67 13.51
CA GLY A 58 10.09 34.31 13.82
C GLY A 58 9.12 33.23 13.41
N LYS A 59 7.81 33.48 13.41
CA LYS A 59 6.78 32.51 13.00
C LYS A 59 6.93 32.08 11.53
N TYR A 60 7.13 33.04 10.63
CA TYR A 60 7.33 32.75 9.21
C TYR A 60 8.66 32.03 8.94
N LEU A 61 9.70 32.39 9.67
CA LEU A 61 11.02 31.76 9.57
C LEU A 61 10.96 30.33 10.10
N GLY A 62 10.24 30.06 11.19
CA GLY A 62 9.99 28.72 11.71
C GLY A 62 9.22 27.84 10.72
N LEU A 63 8.18 28.37 10.10
CA LEU A 63 7.41 27.68 9.07
C LEU A 63 8.28 27.32 7.86
N ILE A 64 9.07 28.25 7.36
CA ILE A 64 9.97 28.01 6.22
C ILE A 64 11.02 26.95 6.57
N LEU A 65 11.66 27.04 7.73
CA LEU A 65 12.64 26.05 8.19
C LEU A 65 12.02 24.65 8.33
N PHE A 66 10.81 24.57 8.89
CA PHE A 66 10.09 23.31 9.04
C PHE A 66 9.77 22.66 7.68
N ILE A 67 9.24 23.43 6.74
CA ILE A 67 8.95 22.93 5.38
C ILE A 67 10.23 22.51 4.67
N VAL A 68 11.28 23.31 4.71
CA VAL A 68 12.56 23.00 4.05
C VAL A 68 13.16 21.73 4.64
N SER A 69 13.12 21.54 5.97
CA SER A 69 13.62 20.33 6.62
C SER A 69 12.84 19.08 6.21
N LEU A 70 11.50 19.18 6.12
CA LEU A 70 10.67 18.07 5.63
C LEU A 70 10.94 17.75 4.16
N MET A 71 11.07 18.77 3.31
CA MET A 71 11.42 18.57 1.89
C MET A 71 12.80 17.92 1.73
N ALA A 72 13.77 18.33 2.52
CA ALA A 72 15.11 17.73 2.52
C ALA A 72 15.04 16.26 2.96
N GLY A 73 14.29 15.94 4.02
CA GLY A 73 14.09 14.58 4.51
C GLY A 73 13.39 13.69 3.49
N THR A 74 12.28 14.14 2.91
CA THR A 74 11.55 13.37 1.89
C THR A 74 12.37 13.14 0.62
N SER A 75 13.14 14.14 0.18
CA SER A 75 14.03 14.02 -0.97
C SER A 75 15.14 13.00 -0.72
N LEU A 76 15.74 13.02 0.49
CA LEU A 76 16.77 12.07 0.90
C LEU A 76 16.22 10.64 0.98
N LEU A 77 15.03 10.46 1.59
CA LEU A 77 14.37 9.15 1.67
C LEU A 77 14.00 8.61 0.28
N THR A 78 13.51 9.45 -0.62
CA THR A 78 13.19 9.06 -2.00
C THR A 78 14.45 8.65 -2.75
N TRP A 79 15.55 9.41 -2.62
CA TRP A 79 16.82 9.07 -3.22
C TRP A 79 17.37 7.74 -2.67
N LEU A 80 17.28 7.54 -1.35
CA LEU A 80 17.71 6.29 -0.71
C LEU A 80 16.85 5.11 -1.20
N GLY A 81 15.52 5.28 -1.29
CA GLY A 81 14.61 4.28 -1.83
C GLY A 81 14.93 3.89 -3.27
N ASP A 82 15.23 4.88 -4.13
CA ASP A 82 15.68 4.64 -5.51
C ASP A 82 16.98 3.81 -5.51
N LYS A 83 17.93 4.13 -4.64
CA LYS A 83 19.20 3.40 -4.54
C LYS A 83 19.04 1.97 -4.03
N ILE A 84 18.18 1.75 -3.04
CA ILE A 84 17.85 0.41 -2.56
C ILE A 84 17.18 -0.41 -3.67
N THR A 85 16.30 0.20 -4.47
CA THR A 85 15.65 -0.48 -5.60
C THR A 85 16.65 -0.82 -6.72
N GLU A 86 17.64 0.06 -6.96
CA GLU A 86 18.62 -0.12 -8.03
C GLU A 86 19.68 -1.17 -7.69
N TYR A 87 20.17 -1.18 -6.45
CA TYR A 87 21.32 -2.02 -6.02
C TYR A 87 20.96 -3.07 -4.99
N GLY A 88 19.77 -2.97 -4.38
CA GLY A 88 19.33 -3.86 -3.30
C GLY A 88 18.33 -4.92 -3.75
N ILE A 89 17.46 -5.34 -2.82
CA ILE A 89 16.48 -6.40 -3.00
C ILE A 89 15.07 -5.80 -2.89
N GLY A 90 14.23 -6.01 -3.91
CA GLY A 90 12.84 -5.61 -3.89
C GLY A 90 12.61 -4.10 -4.10
N ASN A 91 11.49 -3.60 -3.59
CA ASN A 91 11.12 -2.20 -3.69
C ASN A 91 11.71 -1.40 -2.52
N GLY A 92 12.62 -0.47 -2.80
CA GLY A 92 13.32 0.30 -1.76
C GLY A 92 12.40 1.19 -0.92
N ILE A 93 11.34 1.74 -1.50
CA ILE A 93 10.37 2.56 -0.75
C ILE A 93 9.61 1.69 0.26
N SER A 94 9.16 0.49 -0.16
CA SER A 94 8.52 -0.47 0.74
C SER A 94 9.44 -0.88 1.89
N MET A 95 10.74 -1.05 1.62
CA MET A 95 11.76 -1.36 2.63
C MET A 95 11.94 -0.22 3.64
N ILE A 96 11.97 1.03 3.20
CA ILE A 96 12.08 2.18 4.11
C ILE A 96 10.86 2.25 5.04
N VAL A 97 9.65 2.07 4.50
CA VAL A 97 8.41 2.03 5.29
C VAL A 97 8.45 0.87 6.30
N PHE A 98 8.89 -0.31 5.87
CA PHE A 98 9.07 -1.48 6.74
C PHE A 98 10.00 -1.18 7.92
N PHE A 99 11.19 -0.62 7.66
CA PHE A 99 12.12 -0.26 8.73
C PHE A 99 11.58 0.83 9.65
N GLY A 100 10.83 1.80 9.11
CA GLY A 100 10.14 2.82 9.93
C GLY A 100 9.13 2.19 10.91
N ILE A 101 8.39 1.17 10.46
CA ILE A 101 7.45 0.43 11.32
C ILE A 101 8.21 -0.40 12.37
N VAL A 102 9.28 -1.10 11.97
CA VAL A 102 10.12 -1.89 12.88
C VAL A 102 10.74 -1.00 13.96
N ALA A 103 11.19 0.20 13.62
CA ALA A 103 11.72 1.17 14.58
C ALA A 103 10.69 1.62 15.63
N GLY A 104 9.39 1.57 15.30
CA GLY A 104 8.30 1.85 16.22
C GLY A 104 7.89 0.67 17.12
N LEU A 105 8.35 -0.57 16.85
CA LEU A 105 7.97 -1.75 17.65
C LEU A 105 8.35 -1.66 19.13
N PRO A 106 9.53 -1.13 19.54
CA PRO A 106 9.87 -1.04 20.96
C PRO A 106 8.88 -0.20 21.77
N THR A 107 8.40 0.92 21.21
CA THR A 107 7.41 1.77 21.88
C THR A 107 6.06 1.09 22.01
N THR A 108 5.67 0.31 21.00
CA THR A 108 4.46 -0.49 21.01
C THR A 108 4.53 -1.62 22.05
N ILE A 109 5.66 -2.31 22.13
CA ILE A 109 5.87 -3.36 23.15
C ILE A 109 5.78 -2.78 24.56
N ASN A 110 6.39 -1.61 24.80
CA ASN A 110 6.29 -0.92 26.08
C ASN A 110 4.82 -0.58 26.44
N SER A 111 4.02 -0.15 25.46
CA SER A 111 2.59 0.11 25.66
C SER A 111 1.84 -1.16 26.06
N PHE A 112 2.14 -2.30 25.45
CA PHE A 112 1.56 -3.60 25.81
C PHE A 112 1.98 -4.08 27.21
N VAL A 113 3.24 -3.89 27.59
CA VAL A 113 3.74 -4.23 28.94
C VAL A 113 3.04 -3.39 30.00
N ASN A 114 2.82 -2.10 29.74
CA ASN A 114 2.08 -1.21 30.64
C ASN A 114 0.62 -1.66 30.82
N ILE A 115 -0.04 -2.15 29.76
CA ILE A 115 -1.38 -2.73 29.85
C ILE A 115 -1.36 -4.00 30.71
N ALA A 116 -0.39 -4.87 30.54
CA ALA A 116 -0.22 -6.09 31.33
C ALA A 116 0.01 -5.78 32.82
N GLY A 117 0.68 -4.68 33.16
CA GLY A 117 0.95 -4.23 34.52
C GLY A 117 -0.29 -3.72 35.30
N SER A 118 -1.43 -3.51 34.64
CA SER A 118 -2.66 -2.99 35.26
C SER A 118 -3.49 -4.03 36.06
N GLY A 119 -2.90 -5.18 36.43
CA GLY A 119 -3.53 -6.23 37.22
C GLY A 119 -4.06 -7.40 36.39
N PHE A 120 -4.88 -8.27 36.99
CA PHE A 120 -5.37 -9.49 36.34
C PHE A 120 -6.13 -9.22 35.03
N THR A 121 -6.95 -8.17 35.00
CA THR A 121 -7.67 -7.73 33.81
C THR A 121 -6.72 -7.29 32.66
N GLY A 122 -5.62 -6.61 33.02
CA GLY A 122 -4.60 -6.19 32.09
C GLY A 122 -3.87 -7.38 31.45
N ILE A 123 -3.55 -8.42 32.22
CA ILE A 123 -2.94 -9.64 31.70
C ILE A 123 -3.88 -10.35 30.71
N LEU A 124 -5.18 -10.37 30.99
CA LEU A 124 -6.16 -11.00 30.09
C LEU A 124 -6.33 -10.24 28.78
N ILE A 125 -6.34 -8.91 28.85
CA ILE A 125 -6.36 -8.04 27.65
C ILE A 125 -5.06 -8.22 26.84
N PHE A 126 -3.91 -8.25 27.49
CA PHE A 126 -2.61 -8.48 26.84
C PHE A 126 -2.56 -9.84 26.12
N ALA A 127 -3.03 -10.92 26.76
CA ALA A 127 -3.10 -12.23 26.13
C ALA A 127 -4.03 -12.23 24.91
N ALA A 128 -5.21 -11.61 25.02
CA ALA A 128 -6.15 -11.48 23.90
C ALA A 128 -5.56 -10.67 22.74
N LEU A 129 -4.81 -9.59 23.01
CA LEU A 129 -4.15 -8.79 21.99
C LEU A 129 -3.05 -9.58 21.26
N ILE A 130 -2.25 -10.38 21.97
CA ILE A 130 -1.22 -11.23 21.35
C ILE A 130 -1.85 -12.31 20.47
N ILE A 131 -2.89 -12.98 20.95
CA ILE A 131 -3.62 -13.99 20.15
C ILE A 131 -4.22 -13.34 18.91
N GLY A 132 -4.84 -12.17 19.05
CA GLY A 132 -5.38 -11.39 17.95
C GLY A 132 -4.31 -11.00 16.93
N LEU A 133 -3.14 -10.55 17.39
CA LEU A 133 -2.00 -10.21 16.54
C LEU A 133 -1.54 -11.42 15.72
N ILE A 134 -1.35 -12.57 16.36
CA ILE A 134 -0.94 -13.81 15.68
C ILE A 134 -2.00 -14.23 14.66
N ALA A 135 -3.27 -14.15 15.00
CA ALA A 135 -4.37 -14.47 14.09
C ALA A 135 -4.40 -13.54 12.86
N VAL A 136 -4.17 -12.23 13.05
CA VAL A 136 -4.06 -11.26 11.94
C VAL A 136 -2.86 -11.58 11.05
N ILE A 137 -1.68 -11.83 11.63
CA ILE A 137 -0.48 -12.18 10.87
C ILE A 137 -0.73 -13.45 10.04
N ALA A 138 -1.28 -14.51 10.66
CA ALA A 138 -1.61 -15.75 9.97
C ALA A 138 -2.60 -15.53 8.83
N GLY A 139 -3.64 -14.73 9.05
CA GLY A 139 -4.63 -14.37 8.03
C GLY A 139 -3.99 -13.62 6.87
N VAL A 140 -3.13 -12.63 7.13
CA VAL A 140 -2.43 -11.87 6.09
C VAL A 140 -1.52 -12.78 5.26
N VAL A 141 -0.73 -13.63 5.90
CA VAL A 141 0.15 -14.60 5.21
C VAL A 141 -0.66 -15.55 4.34
N PHE A 142 -1.78 -16.07 4.87
CA PHE A 142 -2.67 -16.97 4.13
C PHE A 142 -3.21 -16.32 2.85
N VAL A 143 -3.72 -15.10 2.95
CA VAL A 143 -4.30 -14.40 1.79
C VAL A 143 -3.23 -13.95 0.79
N GLN A 144 -2.06 -13.53 1.26
CA GLN A 144 -0.99 -13.11 0.35
C GLN A 144 -0.33 -14.27 -0.39
N LYS A 145 -0.32 -15.47 0.20
CA LYS A 145 0.13 -16.70 -0.48
C LYS A 145 -0.96 -17.33 -1.35
N ALA A 146 -2.22 -16.92 -1.18
CA ALA A 146 -3.33 -17.44 -1.97
C ALA A 146 -3.21 -16.99 -3.42
N GLU A 147 -3.19 -17.95 -4.34
CA GLU A 147 -3.12 -17.73 -5.78
C GLU A 147 -4.13 -18.59 -6.52
N ARG A 148 -4.73 -18.03 -7.56
CA ARG A 148 -5.53 -18.78 -8.52
C ARG A 148 -4.70 -19.13 -9.74
N ARG A 149 -4.53 -20.42 -9.99
CA ARG A 149 -3.77 -20.95 -11.13
C ARG A 149 -4.69 -21.11 -12.32
N ILE A 150 -4.44 -20.35 -13.40
CA ILE A 150 -5.15 -20.50 -14.67
C ILE A 150 -4.34 -21.46 -15.55
N PRO A 151 -4.90 -22.63 -15.97
CA PRO A 151 -4.19 -23.56 -16.82
C PRO A 151 -3.99 -22.97 -18.22
N VAL A 152 -2.79 -23.11 -18.75
CA VAL A 152 -2.41 -22.69 -20.11
C VAL A 152 -1.74 -23.85 -20.81
N ASN A 153 -2.20 -24.17 -21.99
CA ASN A 153 -1.60 -25.19 -22.85
C ASN A 153 -0.84 -24.52 -24.00
N TYR A 154 0.35 -25.00 -24.26
CA TYR A 154 1.14 -24.60 -25.44
C TYR A 154 1.01 -25.61 -26.55
N ALA A 155 0.83 -25.12 -27.79
CA ALA A 155 0.75 -25.98 -28.96
C ALA A 155 2.08 -26.73 -29.15
N LYS A 156 1.98 -28.05 -29.43
CA LYS A 156 3.14 -28.86 -29.75
C LYS A 156 3.67 -28.43 -31.11
N ARG A 157 4.96 -28.14 -31.22
CA ARG A 157 5.65 -27.90 -32.49
C ARG A 157 6.46 -29.14 -32.87
N VAL A 158 6.26 -29.64 -34.07
CA VAL A 158 7.05 -30.70 -34.62
C VAL A 158 8.14 -30.05 -35.47
N VAL A 159 9.40 -30.25 -35.11
CA VAL A 159 10.55 -29.79 -35.90
C VAL A 159 11.33 -31.04 -36.31
N GLY A 160 11.14 -31.47 -37.56
CA GLY A 160 11.68 -32.71 -38.08
C GLY A 160 11.03 -33.96 -37.40
N ARG A 161 11.84 -34.89 -36.90
CA ARG A 161 11.39 -36.09 -36.19
C ARG A 161 11.18 -35.89 -34.67
N LYS A 162 11.50 -34.70 -34.11
CA LYS A 162 11.40 -34.46 -32.69
C LYS A 162 10.19 -33.54 -32.39
N MET A 163 9.35 -33.96 -31.45
CA MET A 163 8.26 -33.15 -30.92
C MET A 163 8.81 -32.25 -29.79
N TYR A 164 8.69 -30.95 -29.98
CA TYR A 164 9.03 -29.94 -28.97
C TYR A 164 7.73 -29.24 -28.49
N GLY A 165 7.58 -29.03 -27.17
CA GLY A 165 6.43 -28.38 -26.57
C GLY A 165 5.33 -29.34 -26.12
N GLY A 166 4.21 -28.80 -25.73
CA GLY A 166 3.09 -29.57 -25.15
C GLY A 166 3.13 -29.67 -23.65
N GLN A 167 3.93 -28.84 -22.98
CA GLN A 167 3.84 -28.69 -21.53
C GLN A 167 2.63 -27.84 -21.18
N SER A 168 1.77 -28.36 -20.31
CA SER A 168 0.75 -27.57 -19.65
C SER A 168 1.45 -26.76 -18.52
N THR A 169 1.29 -25.46 -18.55
CA THR A 169 1.75 -24.57 -17.48
C THR A 169 0.55 -23.82 -16.90
N HIS A 170 0.76 -23.01 -15.91
CA HIS A 170 -0.31 -22.20 -15.33
C HIS A 170 0.17 -20.78 -15.08
N ILE A 171 -0.77 -19.84 -15.19
CA ILE A 171 -0.55 -18.44 -14.81
C ILE A 171 -1.04 -18.28 -13.37
N PRO A 172 -0.14 -17.98 -12.40
CA PRO A 172 -0.55 -17.70 -11.03
C PRO A 172 -1.08 -16.26 -10.93
N ILE A 173 -2.33 -16.10 -10.53
CA ILE A 173 -2.93 -14.82 -10.19
C ILE A 173 -3.06 -14.77 -8.68
N LYS A 174 -2.25 -13.91 -8.02
CA LYS A 174 -2.28 -13.74 -6.56
C LYS A 174 -3.56 -13.02 -6.13
N LEU A 175 -4.11 -13.36 -4.98
CA LEU A 175 -5.30 -12.72 -4.41
C LEU A 175 -5.05 -11.25 -4.05
N ALA A 176 -3.87 -10.95 -3.50
CA ALA A 176 -3.44 -9.60 -3.14
C ALA A 176 -2.40 -9.06 -4.14
N MET A 177 -2.75 -8.97 -5.45
CA MET A 177 -1.84 -8.43 -6.47
C MET A 177 -1.47 -6.97 -6.23
N ALA A 178 -2.39 -6.19 -5.69
CA ALA A 178 -2.18 -4.79 -5.36
C ALA A 178 -1.21 -4.58 -4.18
N GLY A 179 -0.90 -5.62 -3.39
CA GLY A 179 -0.05 -5.53 -2.22
C GLY A 179 -0.59 -4.56 -1.16
N VAL A 180 0.30 -3.77 -0.57
CA VAL A 180 -0.04 -2.76 0.47
C VAL A 180 -0.28 -1.36 -0.06
N MET A 181 0.01 -1.10 -1.33
CA MET A 181 -0.10 0.25 -1.91
C MET A 181 -1.52 0.86 -1.77
N PRO A 182 -2.62 0.12 -2.01
CA PRO A 182 -3.97 0.65 -1.82
C PRO A 182 -4.24 1.16 -0.41
N LEU A 183 -3.69 0.51 0.61
CA LEU A 183 -3.83 0.91 2.01
C LEU A 183 -3.13 2.25 2.28
N ILE A 184 -1.90 2.40 1.77
CA ILE A 184 -1.12 3.64 1.92
C ILE A 184 -1.86 4.81 1.25
N PHE A 185 -2.40 4.60 0.04
CA PHE A 185 -3.19 5.61 -0.64
C PHE A 185 -4.48 5.95 0.10
N ALA A 186 -5.20 4.94 0.60
CA ALA A 186 -6.43 5.16 1.36
C ALA A 186 -6.16 5.96 2.65
N MET A 187 -5.08 5.64 3.39
CA MET A 187 -4.66 6.39 4.57
C MET A 187 -4.32 7.84 4.24
N SER A 188 -3.52 8.05 3.19
CA SER A 188 -3.17 9.39 2.75
C SER A 188 -4.42 10.20 2.38
N PHE A 189 -5.36 9.58 1.68
CA PHE A 189 -6.63 10.23 1.30
C PHE A 189 -7.50 10.57 2.52
N MET A 190 -7.52 9.72 3.54
CA MET A 190 -8.21 9.99 4.80
C MET A 190 -7.58 11.15 5.58
N SER A 191 -6.27 11.34 5.48
CA SER A 191 -5.57 12.45 6.16
C SER A 191 -5.83 13.81 5.50
N PHE A 192 -6.08 13.87 4.18
CA PHE A 192 -6.25 15.13 3.42
C PHE A 192 -7.31 16.07 3.97
N PRO A 193 -8.57 15.66 4.27
CA PRO A 193 -9.57 16.56 4.80
C PRO A 193 -9.19 17.17 6.15
N GLY A 194 -8.54 16.37 7.01
CA GLY A 194 -8.02 16.85 8.30
C GLY A 194 -6.96 17.96 8.12
N ILE A 195 -6.03 17.76 7.18
CA ILE A 195 -4.99 18.72 6.82
C ILE A 195 -5.60 19.99 6.26
N ILE A 196 -6.54 19.91 5.32
CA ILE A 196 -7.19 21.07 4.72
C ILE A 196 -7.92 21.90 5.78
N ILE A 197 -8.64 21.24 6.69
CA ILE A 197 -9.37 21.93 7.76
C ILE A 197 -8.41 22.64 8.72
N SER A 198 -7.29 22.00 9.07
CA SER A 198 -6.28 22.61 9.94
C SER A 198 -5.57 23.82 9.32
N LEU A 199 -5.52 23.89 7.98
CA LEU A 199 -4.98 25.04 7.25
C LEU A 199 -5.94 26.24 7.23
N VAL A 200 -7.26 26.00 7.23
CA VAL A 200 -8.28 27.04 7.06
C VAL A 200 -8.76 27.57 8.41
N THR A 201 -8.80 26.73 9.44
CA THR A 201 -9.41 27.06 10.73
C THR A 201 -8.61 26.44 11.88
N ASP A 202 -8.46 27.18 12.99
CA ASP A 202 -7.85 26.65 14.21
C ASP A 202 -8.64 25.44 14.73
N VAL A 203 -7.97 24.30 14.86
CA VAL A 203 -8.58 23.02 15.27
C VAL A 203 -9.29 23.10 16.61
N ASN A 204 -8.79 23.96 17.52
CA ASN A 204 -9.34 24.14 18.87
C ASN A 204 -10.68 24.91 18.88
N ASN A 205 -10.95 25.71 17.85
CA ASN A 205 -12.15 26.57 17.76
C ASN A 205 -13.16 26.06 16.73
N LEU A 206 -13.03 24.82 16.27
CA LEU A 206 -13.95 24.23 15.30
C LEU A 206 -15.37 24.07 15.89
N THR A 207 -16.36 24.61 15.18
CA THR A 207 -17.78 24.51 15.55
C THR A 207 -18.63 23.99 14.39
N GLY A 208 -19.77 23.38 14.70
CA GLY A 208 -20.76 22.96 13.73
C GLY A 208 -20.27 21.89 12.73
N PHE A 209 -20.58 22.10 11.44
CA PHE A 209 -20.33 21.15 10.35
C PHE A 209 -18.84 20.78 10.20
N TRP A 210 -17.95 21.75 10.26
CA TRP A 210 -16.50 21.54 10.11
C TRP A 210 -15.91 20.67 11.20
N LYS A 211 -16.40 20.80 12.44
CA LYS A 211 -16.02 19.91 13.55
C LYS A 211 -16.46 18.48 13.26
N GLY A 212 -17.67 18.27 12.75
CA GLY A 212 -18.16 16.94 12.38
C GLY A 212 -17.31 16.29 11.31
N VAL A 213 -16.96 17.02 10.24
CA VAL A 213 -16.09 16.53 9.16
C VAL A 213 -14.70 16.22 9.69
N TYR A 214 -14.08 17.13 10.44
CA TYR A 214 -12.75 16.89 11.03
C TYR A 214 -12.72 15.64 11.89
N THR A 215 -13.71 15.48 12.80
CA THR A 215 -13.82 14.32 13.69
C THR A 215 -14.05 13.01 12.93
N LEU A 216 -14.80 13.08 11.80
CA LEU A 216 -15.06 11.94 10.94
C LEU A 216 -13.79 11.43 10.25
N PHE A 217 -12.89 12.32 9.85
CA PHE A 217 -11.67 11.95 9.12
C PHE A 217 -10.43 11.74 10.00
N THR A 218 -10.44 12.23 11.24
CA THR A 218 -9.29 12.12 12.16
C THR A 218 -9.39 10.98 13.17
N ALA A 219 -10.57 10.34 13.30
CA ALA A 219 -10.88 9.20 14.19
C ALA A 219 -10.05 9.19 15.50
N SER A 220 -10.38 10.07 16.43
CA SER A 220 -9.78 10.09 17.76
C SER A 220 -10.54 9.14 18.67
N SER A 221 -9.85 8.49 19.61
CA SER A 221 -10.48 7.63 20.64
C SER A 221 -11.51 8.35 21.52
N THR A 222 -11.48 9.68 21.53
CA THR A 222 -12.46 10.57 22.19
C THR A 222 -13.69 10.87 21.33
N SER A 223 -13.68 10.47 20.05
CA SER A 223 -14.81 10.65 19.14
C SER A 223 -15.90 9.64 19.46
N GLY A 224 -17.16 10.06 19.48
CA GLY A 224 -18.28 9.13 19.71
C GLY A 224 -18.30 7.96 18.72
N ILE A 225 -18.85 6.83 19.12
CA ILE A 225 -18.92 5.59 18.33
C ILE A 225 -19.45 5.81 16.90
N GLY A 226 -20.38 6.75 16.71
CA GLY A 226 -20.91 7.08 15.37
C GLY A 226 -19.86 7.61 14.40
N TYR A 227 -18.93 8.46 14.85
CA TYR A 227 -17.85 8.98 14.03
C TYR A 227 -16.82 7.90 13.69
N LEU A 228 -16.56 6.99 14.62
CA LEU A 228 -15.65 5.86 14.42
C LEU A 228 -16.19 4.89 13.36
N ILE A 229 -17.50 4.59 13.39
CA ILE A 229 -18.16 3.77 12.38
C ILE A 229 -18.11 4.49 11.01
N GLY A 230 -18.40 5.80 10.98
CA GLY A 230 -18.32 6.59 9.76
C GLY A 230 -16.92 6.57 9.13
N TYR A 231 -15.87 6.77 9.95
CA TYR A 231 -14.48 6.65 9.55
C TYR A 231 -14.19 5.26 8.93
N ALA A 232 -14.58 4.19 9.63
CA ALA A 232 -14.34 2.83 9.19
C ALA A 232 -15.02 2.52 7.84
N VAL A 233 -16.25 3.01 7.63
CA VAL A 233 -16.98 2.82 6.37
C VAL A 233 -16.30 3.56 5.21
N ILE A 234 -15.95 4.83 5.40
CA ILE A 234 -15.27 5.64 4.36
C ILE A 234 -13.93 4.99 4.03
N TYR A 235 -13.17 4.59 5.05
CA TYR A 235 -11.88 3.95 4.89
C TYR A 235 -11.98 2.63 4.12
N MET A 236 -13.00 1.79 4.42
CA MET A 236 -13.30 0.56 3.68
C MET A 236 -13.56 0.84 2.20
N VAL A 237 -14.42 1.81 1.89
CA VAL A 237 -14.76 2.18 0.51
C VAL A 237 -13.51 2.66 -0.25
N LEU A 238 -12.66 3.44 0.39
CA LEU A 238 -11.40 3.90 -0.21
C LEU A 238 -10.43 2.75 -0.47
N ILE A 239 -10.25 1.83 0.48
CA ILE A 239 -9.38 0.66 0.30
C ILE A 239 -9.87 -0.17 -0.89
N VAL A 240 -11.17 -0.48 -0.94
CA VAL A 240 -11.76 -1.24 -2.04
C VAL A 240 -11.54 -0.52 -3.38
N GLY A 241 -11.88 0.77 -3.46
CA GLY A 241 -11.71 1.58 -4.66
C GLY A 241 -10.25 1.62 -5.14
N PHE A 242 -9.30 1.93 -4.26
CA PHE A 242 -7.87 1.96 -4.60
C PHE A 242 -7.32 0.58 -4.97
N THR A 243 -7.81 -0.51 -4.36
CA THR A 243 -7.39 -1.86 -4.71
C THR A 243 -7.79 -2.20 -6.14
N PHE A 244 -9.01 -1.86 -6.58
CA PHE A 244 -9.42 -2.06 -7.97
C PHE A 244 -8.60 -1.21 -8.94
N ILE A 245 -8.45 0.09 -8.66
CA ILE A 245 -7.67 1.00 -9.50
C ILE A 245 -6.24 0.48 -9.65
N TYR A 246 -5.58 0.16 -8.55
CA TYR A 246 -4.18 -0.27 -8.54
C TYR A 246 -3.97 -1.61 -9.24
N THR A 247 -4.90 -2.56 -9.06
CA THR A 247 -4.83 -3.86 -9.74
C THR A 247 -4.94 -3.70 -11.26
N MET A 248 -5.80 -2.80 -11.75
CA MET A 248 -5.91 -2.49 -13.19
C MET A 248 -4.62 -1.86 -13.75
N PHE A 249 -3.90 -1.07 -12.95
CA PHE A 249 -2.63 -0.48 -13.37
C PHE A 249 -1.49 -1.50 -13.45
N ILE A 250 -1.43 -2.45 -12.52
CA ILE A 250 -0.34 -3.45 -12.45
C ILE A 250 -0.54 -4.52 -13.51
N VAL A 251 -1.76 -5.02 -13.66
CA VAL A 251 -2.06 -6.15 -14.52
C VAL A 251 -2.81 -5.69 -15.74
N ASN A 252 -2.18 -5.82 -16.90
CA ASN A 252 -2.81 -5.55 -18.19
C ASN A 252 -3.26 -6.87 -18.84
N PRO A 253 -4.57 -7.22 -18.76
CA PRO A 253 -5.08 -8.48 -19.31
C PRO A 253 -4.87 -8.61 -20.82
N VAL A 254 -4.89 -7.48 -21.54
CA VAL A 254 -4.69 -7.44 -23.00
C VAL A 254 -3.26 -7.83 -23.36
N GLU A 255 -2.29 -7.32 -22.61
CA GLU A 255 -0.88 -7.64 -22.83
C GLU A 255 -0.58 -9.11 -22.53
N ILE A 256 -1.14 -9.65 -21.44
CA ILE A 256 -1.01 -11.07 -21.08
C ILE A 256 -1.61 -11.95 -22.20
N ALA A 257 -2.82 -11.63 -22.67
CA ALA A 257 -3.47 -12.39 -23.74
C ALA A 257 -2.69 -12.34 -25.06
N ASN A 258 -2.11 -11.17 -25.40
CA ASN A 258 -1.28 -11.02 -26.58
C ASN A 258 0.04 -11.78 -26.49
N ASN A 259 0.69 -11.78 -25.32
CA ASN A 259 1.92 -12.53 -25.07
C ASN A 259 1.66 -14.05 -25.15
N LEU A 260 0.53 -14.53 -24.59
CA LEU A 260 0.09 -15.91 -24.74
C LEU A 260 -0.09 -16.28 -26.20
N LYS A 261 -0.83 -15.46 -26.97
CA LYS A 261 -1.07 -15.69 -28.40
C LYS A 261 0.24 -15.74 -29.19
N LYS A 262 1.18 -14.82 -28.94
CA LYS A 262 2.49 -14.78 -29.62
C LYS A 262 3.32 -16.02 -29.35
N ASN A 263 3.24 -16.57 -28.13
CA ASN A 263 3.98 -17.76 -27.72
C ASN A 263 3.24 -19.07 -28.04
N GLY A 264 2.09 -19.02 -28.75
CA GLY A 264 1.32 -20.20 -29.10
C GLY A 264 0.59 -20.85 -27.90
N GLY A 265 0.45 -20.08 -26.77
CA GLY A 265 -0.31 -20.53 -25.62
C GLY A 265 -1.80 -20.20 -25.74
N PHE A 266 -2.63 -21.08 -25.21
CA PHE A 266 -4.08 -20.88 -25.15
C PHE A 266 -4.64 -21.43 -23.84
N ILE A 267 -5.77 -20.85 -23.39
CA ILE A 267 -6.52 -21.36 -22.24
C ILE A 267 -7.52 -22.40 -22.77
N PRO A 268 -7.56 -23.61 -22.19
CA PRO A 268 -8.51 -24.63 -22.62
C PRO A 268 -9.96 -24.12 -22.62
N GLY A 269 -10.67 -24.29 -23.74
CA GLY A 269 -12.06 -23.84 -23.90
C GLY A 269 -12.26 -22.37 -24.28
N ILE A 270 -11.18 -21.56 -24.40
CA ILE A 270 -11.28 -20.13 -24.71
C ILE A 270 -10.45 -19.82 -25.98
N ARG A 271 -11.05 -19.06 -26.93
CA ARG A 271 -10.35 -18.62 -28.13
C ARG A 271 -9.25 -17.63 -27.79
N ALA A 272 -8.06 -17.85 -28.37
CA ALA A 272 -6.91 -16.95 -28.19
C ALA A 272 -7.20 -15.53 -28.71
N GLY A 273 -6.79 -14.51 -27.96
CA GLY A 273 -6.97 -13.11 -28.30
C GLY A 273 -7.94 -12.38 -27.38
N LYS A 274 -8.92 -11.66 -27.94
CA LYS A 274 -9.86 -10.83 -27.17
C LYS A 274 -10.63 -11.61 -26.08
N ASN A 275 -11.14 -12.78 -26.41
CA ASN A 275 -11.88 -13.62 -25.45
C ASN A 275 -11.00 -14.06 -24.25
N THR A 276 -9.72 -14.34 -24.51
CA THR A 276 -8.75 -14.65 -23.44
C THR A 276 -8.52 -13.44 -22.53
N SER A 277 -8.42 -12.23 -23.10
CA SER A 277 -8.27 -10.99 -22.32
C SER A 277 -9.51 -10.72 -21.44
N GLU A 278 -10.71 -10.88 -22.00
CA GLU A 278 -11.98 -10.73 -21.28
C GLU A 278 -12.10 -11.72 -20.12
N TYR A 279 -11.74 -12.98 -20.35
CA TYR A 279 -11.74 -14.01 -19.31
C TYR A 279 -10.77 -13.69 -18.18
N ILE A 280 -9.51 -13.34 -18.52
CA ILE A 280 -8.49 -12.95 -17.54
C ILE A 280 -8.97 -11.75 -16.72
N ASN A 281 -9.56 -10.74 -17.40
CA ASN A 281 -10.10 -9.56 -16.72
C ASN A 281 -11.24 -9.91 -15.77
N SER A 282 -12.17 -10.77 -16.19
CA SER A 282 -13.27 -11.23 -15.32
C SER A 282 -12.76 -11.96 -14.08
N VAL A 283 -11.80 -12.89 -14.25
CA VAL A 283 -11.18 -13.61 -13.13
C VAL A 283 -10.44 -12.64 -12.20
N LEU A 284 -9.71 -11.68 -12.77
CA LEU A 284 -8.96 -10.68 -12.02
C LEU A 284 -9.87 -9.81 -11.15
N MET A 285 -11.01 -9.34 -11.71
CA MET A 285 -12.00 -8.54 -10.99
C MET A 285 -12.60 -9.30 -9.80
N HIS A 286 -12.96 -10.56 -9.96
CA HIS A 286 -13.52 -11.37 -8.88
C HIS A 286 -12.49 -11.62 -7.77
N ILE A 287 -11.26 -11.94 -8.15
CA ILE A 287 -10.16 -12.15 -7.18
C ILE A 287 -9.85 -10.86 -6.43
N THR A 288 -9.78 -9.74 -7.14
CA THR A 288 -9.53 -8.43 -6.53
C THR A 288 -10.62 -8.03 -5.55
N ALA A 289 -11.90 -8.32 -5.85
CA ALA A 289 -13.00 -8.04 -4.92
C ALA A 289 -12.84 -8.78 -3.59
N VAL A 290 -12.51 -10.08 -3.64
CA VAL A 290 -12.25 -10.88 -2.42
C VAL A 290 -11.03 -10.36 -1.67
N GLY A 291 -9.93 -10.06 -2.37
CA GLY A 291 -8.71 -9.50 -1.79
C GLY A 291 -8.96 -8.13 -1.13
N ALA A 292 -9.71 -7.24 -1.79
CA ALA A 292 -10.05 -5.92 -1.28
C ALA A 292 -10.91 -5.97 -0.01
N LEU A 293 -11.91 -6.86 0.03
CA LEU A 293 -12.73 -7.09 1.23
C LEU A 293 -11.87 -7.57 2.39
N PHE A 294 -10.99 -8.53 2.14
CA PHE A 294 -10.10 -9.04 3.17
C PHE A 294 -9.15 -7.95 3.70
N LEU A 295 -8.52 -7.17 2.82
CA LEU A 295 -7.65 -6.05 3.21
C LEU A 295 -8.42 -5.02 4.04
N SER A 296 -9.66 -4.70 3.66
CA SER A 296 -10.50 -3.74 4.39
C SER A 296 -10.88 -4.22 5.79
N VAL A 297 -11.21 -5.51 5.93
CA VAL A 297 -11.53 -6.10 7.25
C VAL A 297 -10.32 -6.03 8.19
N ILE A 298 -9.14 -6.39 7.70
CA ILE A 298 -7.91 -6.30 8.53
C ILE A 298 -7.55 -4.87 8.87
N ALA A 299 -7.71 -3.93 7.94
CA ALA A 299 -7.41 -2.53 8.18
C ALA A 299 -8.33 -1.87 9.23
N ILE A 300 -9.59 -2.34 9.32
CA ILE A 300 -10.57 -1.82 10.27
C ILE A 300 -10.45 -2.48 11.66
N LEU A 301 -9.91 -3.69 11.73
CA LEU A 301 -9.83 -4.46 12.98
C LEU A 301 -9.22 -3.68 14.15
N PRO A 302 -8.11 -2.92 14.01
CA PRO A 302 -7.56 -2.12 15.10
C PRO A 302 -8.45 -0.97 15.53
N ILE A 303 -9.18 -0.37 14.58
CA ILE A 303 -10.14 0.70 14.87
C ILE A 303 -11.25 0.15 15.77
N ILE A 304 -11.71 -1.05 15.47
CA ILE A 304 -12.70 -1.76 16.30
C ILE A 304 -12.10 -2.09 17.68
N LEU A 305 -10.87 -2.61 17.74
CA LEU A 305 -10.20 -2.92 19.01
C LEU A 305 -10.00 -1.66 19.88
N GLN A 306 -9.64 -0.54 19.27
CA GLN A 306 -9.51 0.75 19.96
C GLN A 306 -10.86 1.22 20.54
N ALA A 307 -11.98 0.99 19.83
CA ALA A 307 -13.31 1.33 20.33
C ALA A 307 -13.70 0.53 21.57
N PHE A 308 -13.30 -0.74 21.65
CA PHE A 308 -13.62 -1.61 22.78
C PHE A 308 -12.70 -1.42 23.99
N THR A 309 -11.41 -1.14 23.75
CA THR A 309 -10.43 -1.07 24.86
C THR A 309 -10.31 0.32 25.45
N SER A 310 -10.85 1.38 24.83
CA SER A 310 -10.69 2.80 25.22
C SER A 310 -9.22 3.20 25.47
N GLN A 311 -8.27 2.38 25.04
CA GLN A 311 -6.83 2.58 25.16
C GLN A 311 -6.27 3.07 23.83
N ASN A 312 -5.39 4.05 23.87
CA ASN A 312 -4.61 4.45 22.71
C ASN A 312 -3.60 3.35 22.39
N ILE A 313 -4.06 2.31 21.69
CA ILE A 313 -3.16 1.28 21.17
C ILE A 313 -2.42 1.88 20.01
N SER A 314 -1.14 2.22 20.22
CA SER A 314 -0.26 2.83 19.20
C SER A 314 0.01 1.91 17.99
N PHE A 315 -0.49 0.68 18.03
CA PHE A 315 -0.28 -0.31 17.00
C PHE A 315 -1.42 -0.28 15.98
N SER A 316 -1.17 0.38 14.87
CA SER A 316 -2.09 0.39 13.73
C SER A 316 -2.05 -0.97 13.01
N GLY A 317 -3.23 -1.56 12.72
CA GLY A 317 -3.29 -2.80 11.92
C GLY A 317 -2.71 -2.65 10.52
N ASN A 318 -2.68 -1.42 10.03
CA ASN A 318 -1.99 -1.09 8.80
C ASN A 318 -0.48 -1.35 8.91
N SER A 319 0.11 -1.09 10.08
CA SER A 319 1.53 -1.36 10.33
C SER A 319 1.84 -2.86 10.29
N ILE A 320 0.97 -3.71 10.88
CA ILE A 320 1.11 -5.18 10.81
C ILE A 320 1.00 -5.64 9.36
N LEU A 321 -0.02 -5.15 8.66
CA LEU A 321 -0.28 -5.50 7.27
C LEU A 321 0.92 -5.17 6.38
N ILE A 322 1.44 -3.96 6.51
CA ILE A 322 2.61 -3.49 5.75
C ILE A 322 3.84 -4.33 6.12
N LEU A 323 4.08 -4.56 7.40
CA LEU A 323 5.22 -5.32 7.89
C LEU A 323 5.24 -6.76 7.33
N VAL A 324 4.10 -7.45 7.41
CA VAL A 324 3.99 -8.84 6.91
C VAL A 324 4.08 -8.87 5.39
N SER A 325 3.42 -7.94 4.70
CA SER A 325 3.38 -7.90 3.24
C SER A 325 4.74 -7.62 2.63
N VAL A 326 5.44 -6.61 3.15
CA VAL A 326 6.79 -6.27 2.67
C VAL A 326 7.76 -7.38 3.03
N GLY A 327 7.65 -7.99 4.23
CA GLY A 327 8.46 -9.13 4.61
C GLY A 327 8.30 -10.31 3.64
N LEU A 328 7.07 -10.64 3.24
CA LEU A 328 6.81 -11.70 2.25
C LEU A 328 7.29 -11.32 0.84
N GLU A 329 7.15 -10.03 0.43
CA GLU A 329 7.67 -9.55 -0.85
C GLU A 329 9.19 -9.71 -0.94
N VAL A 330 9.90 -9.35 0.13
CA VAL A 330 11.36 -9.50 0.24
C VAL A 330 11.76 -10.96 0.19
N LEU A 331 11.10 -11.83 0.98
CA LEU A 331 11.37 -13.28 0.96
C LEU A 331 11.18 -13.87 -0.45
N ASN A 332 10.06 -13.59 -1.12
CA ASN A 332 9.82 -14.06 -2.47
C ASN A 332 10.88 -13.57 -3.47
N THR A 333 11.34 -12.32 -3.30
CA THR A 333 12.39 -11.74 -4.16
C THR A 333 13.72 -12.44 -3.94
N ILE A 334 14.08 -12.72 -2.68
CA ILE A 334 15.29 -13.47 -2.33
C ILE A 334 15.22 -14.89 -2.91
N GLU A 335 14.11 -15.61 -2.71
CA GLU A 335 13.92 -16.96 -3.26
C GLU A 335 14.08 -16.99 -4.78
N THR A 336 13.49 -15.99 -5.47
CA THR A 336 13.60 -15.88 -6.94
C THR A 336 15.04 -15.61 -7.39
N GLN A 337 15.76 -14.74 -6.68
CA GLN A 337 17.18 -14.46 -6.99
C GLN A 337 18.09 -15.64 -6.70
N MET A 338 17.84 -16.36 -5.60
CA MET A 338 18.60 -17.58 -5.27
C MET A 338 18.35 -18.69 -6.31
N ALA A 339 17.10 -18.89 -6.71
CA ALA A 339 16.75 -19.87 -7.75
C ALA A 339 17.45 -19.54 -9.08
N SER A 340 17.52 -18.25 -9.47
CA SER A 340 18.20 -17.83 -10.70
C SER A 340 19.72 -18.04 -10.65
N ARG A 341 20.36 -17.90 -9.48
CA ARG A 341 21.80 -18.11 -9.30
C ARG A 341 22.18 -19.60 -9.30
N ASN A 342 21.34 -20.46 -8.72
CA ASN A 342 21.59 -21.90 -8.72
C ASN A 342 21.51 -22.53 -10.12
N TYR A 343 20.75 -21.93 -11.05
CA TYR A 343 20.71 -22.38 -12.45
C TYR A 343 21.99 -22.07 -13.22
N SER A 344 22.71 -20.98 -12.91
CA SER A 344 23.96 -20.63 -13.57
C SER A 344 25.14 -21.54 -13.16
N GLY A 345 25.06 -22.18 -11.99
CA GLY A 345 26.07 -23.17 -11.53
C GLY A 345 25.97 -24.57 -12.16
N PHE A 346 24.90 -24.87 -12.91
CA PHE A 346 24.69 -26.16 -13.57
C PHE A 346 25.10 -26.16 -15.06
N LEU A 347 25.44 -25.00 -15.61
CA LEU A 347 25.81 -24.78 -17.02
C LEU A 347 27.26 -24.27 -17.19
N GLY A 348 28.03 -24.20 -16.10
CA GLY A 348 29.46 -23.84 -16.09
C GLY A 348 30.36 -25.03 -15.87
#